data_17b6ade7c86b9ff48f02f8c1d49bd48f
#
_entry.id   17b6ade7c86b9ff48f02f8c1d49bd48f
#
_cell.length_a   1.000
_cell.length_b   1.000
_cell.length_c   1.000
_cell.angle_alpha   90.00
_cell.angle_beta   90.00
_cell.angle_gamma   90.00
#
_symmetry.space_group_name_H-M   'P 1'
#
loop_
_entity.id
_entity.type
_entity.pdbx_description
1 polymer ?
#
loop_
_entity_poly.entity_id
_entity_poly.type
_entity_poly.pdbx_seq_one_letter_code
_entity_poly.pdbx_strand_id
1 'polypeptide(L)'
;MADATTGKTARGGKAASRRRNRPSPRDRLLTSATELFTNEGIRVIGIDRVLREADVAKASLYSLFGSKDKLVIAYLEDLDEKWRAAWQARAEALDTPEEKILAFFDQCIAEQPGMDFRGSHFQNAASEYPNPATESEEEIRAAVVSHRAWVWDRLRELLAEKECNQASLHANMLMLYRDGGLAGAKMSKDLTPLQTARDLARDLVYARH
;
A
#
# COMPACT_ATOMS: atom_id res chain seq x y z
N MET A 1 67.78 -29.04 -4.36
CA MET A 1 66.52 -29.73 -4.14
C MET A 1 65.47 -28.70 -3.78
N ALA A 2 64.59 -28.47 -4.75
CA ALA A 2 63.52 -27.44 -4.67
C ALA A 2 62.27 -28.12 -4.10
N ASP A 3 61.61 -27.50 -3.19
CA ASP A 3 60.27 -27.89 -2.81
C ASP A 3 59.32 -26.71 -3.07
N ALA A 4 58.35 -26.96 -3.96
CA ALA A 4 57.37 -26.01 -4.42
C ALA A 4 56.08 -26.28 -3.67
N THR A 5 55.71 -25.41 -2.72
CA THR A 5 54.42 -25.49 -2.03
C THR A 5 53.40 -24.57 -2.69
N THR A 6 52.42 -25.20 -3.30
CA THR A 6 51.31 -24.62 -4.06
C THR A 6 50.34 -23.89 -3.13
N GLY A 7 50.16 -22.59 -3.30
CA GLY A 7 49.15 -21.79 -2.68
C GLY A 7 47.75 -22.02 -3.31
N LYS A 8 46.84 -22.66 -2.62
CA LYS A 8 45.42 -22.84 -3.03
C LYS A 8 44.60 -21.67 -2.56
N THR A 9 44.31 -20.78 -3.48
CA THR A 9 43.59 -19.53 -3.27
C THR A 9 42.14 -19.77 -2.87
N ALA A 10 41.74 -19.21 -1.72
CA ALA A 10 40.37 -19.14 -1.20
C ALA A 10 39.48 -18.20 -2.07
N ARG A 11 38.83 -18.72 -3.10
CA ARG A 11 37.83 -17.99 -3.91
C ARG A 11 36.37 -18.34 -3.56
N GLY A 12 36.10 -19.20 -2.58
CA GLY A 12 34.76 -19.71 -2.25
C GLY A 12 33.93 -18.89 -1.26
N GLY A 13 34.54 -18.02 -0.45
CA GLY A 13 33.85 -17.40 0.70
C GLY A 13 32.95 -16.22 0.36
N LYS A 14 33.26 -15.42 -0.66
CA LYS A 14 32.50 -14.21 -1.00
C LYS A 14 31.18 -14.48 -1.76
N ALA A 15 31.09 -15.56 -2.52
CA ALA A 15 29.88 -15.92 -3.26
C ALA A 15 28.79 -16.53 -2.36
N ALA A 16 29.18 -17.31 -1.36
CA ALA A 16 28.25 -17.91 -0.39
C ALA A 16 27.65 -16.90 0.59
N SER A 17 28.42 -15.87 0.98
CA SER A 17 27.95 -14.77 1.85
C SER A 17 26.92 -13.89 1.14
N ARG A 18 27.11 -13.57 -0.17
CA ARG A 18 26.16 -12.80 -0.97
C ARG A 18 24.82 -13.53 -1.19
N ARG A 19 24.78 -14.86 -1.21
CA ARG A 19 23.54 -15.65 -1.31
C ARG A 19 22.72 -15.64 -0.01
N ARG A 20 23.35 -15.56 1.17
CA ARG A 20 22.67 -15.55 2.47
C ARG A 20 21.91 -14.26 2.76
N ASN A 21 22.25 -13.12 2.12
CA ASN A 21 21.65 -11.81 2.39
C ASN A 21 20.72 -11.35 1.26
N ARG A 22 20.44 -12.18 0.25
CA ARG A 22 19.54 -11.81 -0.86
C ARG A 22 18.10 -12.09 -0.44
N PRO A 23 17.15 -11.12 -0.60
CA PRO A 23 15.73 -11.35 -0.32
C PRO A 23 15.20 -12.58 -1.07
N SER A 24 14.19 -13.23 -0.50
CA SER A 24 13.59 -14.41 -1.12
C SER A 24 13.04 -14.09 -2.52
N PRO A 25 12.90 -15.07 -3.42
CA PRO A 25 12.25 -14.84 -4.71
C PRO A 25 10.84 -14.24 -4.58
N ARG A 26 10.10 -14.63 -3.54
CA ARG A 26 8.77 -14.07 -3.23
C ARG A 26 8.85 -12.58 -2.91
N ASP A 27 9.76 -12.20 -2.02
CA ASP A 27 9.92 -10.79 -1.61
C ASP A 27 10.39 -9.93 -2.77
N ARG A 28 11.30 -10.43 -3.61
CA ARG A 28 11.78 -9.71 -4.79
C ARG A 28 10.67 -9.49 -5.82
N LEU A 29 9.84 -10.51 -6.07
CA LEU A 29 8.66 -10.39 -6.95
C LEU A 29 7.68 -9.36 -6.40
N LEU A 30 7.38 -9.42 -5.10
CA LEU A 30 6.45 -8.48 -4.47
C LEU A 30 7.00 -7.06 -4.49
N THR A 31 8.28 -6.86 -4.17
CA THR A 31 8.92 -5.54 -4.23
C THR A 31 8.87 -4.94 -5.64
N SER A 32 9.29 -5.71 -6.66
CA SER A 32 9.26 -5.24 -8.05
C SER A 32 7.85 -4.99 -8.54
N ALA A 33 6.88 -5.83 -8.17
CA ALA A 33 5.48 -5.61 -8.48
C ALA A 33 4.95 -4.34 -7.82
N THR A 34 5.27 -4.11 -6.55
CA THR A 34 4.88 -2.90 -5.82
C THR A 34 5.40 -1.64 -6.51
N GLU A 35 6.68 -1.59 -6.85
CA GLU A 35 7.27 -0.45 -7.55
C GLU A 35 6.62 -0.20 -8.91
N LEU A 36 6.48 -1.24 -9.72
CA LEU A 36 5.93 -1.14 -11.08
C LEU A 36 4.43 -0.79 -11.06
N PHE A 37 3.63 -1.48 -10.27
CA PHE A 37 2.18 -1.26 -10.21
C PHE A 37 1.84 0.10 -9.60
N THR A 38 2.60 0.54 -8.60
CA THR A 38 2.43 1.86 -8.02
C THR A 38 2.73 2.97 -9.02
N ASN A 39 3.85 2.86 -9.74
CA ASN A 39 4.34 3.94 -10.58
C ASN A 39 3.69 3.99 -11.97
N GLU A 40 3.31 2.85 -12.53
CA GLU A 40 2.89 2.77 -13.93
C GLU A 40 1.46 2.22 -14.11
N GLY A 41 0.92 1.52 -13.10
CA GLY A 41 -0.40 0.91 -13.14
C GLY A 41 -0.33 -0.62 -13.30
N ILE A 42 -1.39 -1.29 -12.88
CA ILE A 42 -1.41 -2.75 -12.77
C ILE A 42 -1.57 -3.41 -14.14
N ARG A 43 -2.55 -2.95 -14.94
CA ARG A 43 -2.90 -3.61 -16.20
C ARG A 43 -1.84 -3.41 -17.27
N VAL A 44 -1.19 -2.25 -17.29
CA VAL A 44 -0.15 -1.92 -18.30
C VAL A 44 1.14 -2.71 -18.10
N ILE A 45 1.43 -3.13 -16.87
CA ILE A 45 2.64 -3.90 -16.54
C ILE A 45 2.44 -5.39 -16.87
N GLY A 46 3.19 -5.88 -17.85
CA GLY A 46 3.26 -7.31 -18.18
C GLY A 46 4.08 -8.10 -17.18
N ILE A 47 3.72 -9.39 -16.98
CA ILE A 47 4.40 -10.27 -16.02
C ILE A 47 5.91 -10.43 -16.32
N ASP A 48 6.29 -10.47 -17.58
CA ASP A 48 7.70 -10.65 -17.99
C ASP A 48 8.56 -9.46 -17.56
N ARG A 49 7.97 -8.26 -17.43
CA ARG A 49 8.66 -7.10 -16.88
C ARG A 49 8.91 -7.25 -15.39
N VAL A 50 7.92 -7.68 -14.62
CA VAL A 50 8.07 -7.94 -13.18
C VAL A 50 9.15 -9.00 -12.94
N LEU A 51 9.15 -10.08 -13.72
CA LEU A 51 10.16 -11.15 -13.62
C LEU A 51 11.57 -10.64 -13.86
N ARG A 52 11.75 -9.79 -14.89
CA ARG A 52 13.05 -9.21 -15.24
C ARG A 52 13.56 -8.28 -14.14
N GLU A 53 12.73 -7.39 -13.64
CA GLU A 53 13.11 -6.45 -12.56
C GLU A 53 13.40 -7.20 -11.24
N ALA A 54 12.62 -8.22 -10.93
CA ALA A 54 12.82 -9.06 -9.75
C ALA A 54 14.04 -9.99 -9.86
N ASP A 55 14.57 -10.20 -11.05
CA ASP A 55 15.56 -11.25 -11.38
C ASP A 55 15.10 -12.63 -10.86
N VAL A 56 13.88 -13.04 -11.28
CA VAL A 56 13.23 -14.30 -10.90
C VAL A 56 12.76 -15.05 -12.14
N ALA A 57 12.98 -16.36 -12.15
CA ALA A 57 12.52 -17.21 -13.23
C ALA A 57 10.98 -17.31 -13.27
N LYS A 58 10.41 -17.41 -14.47
CA LYS A 58 8.95 -17.49 -14.69
C LYS A 58 8.29 -18.64 -13.92
N ALA A 59 8.94 -19.82 -13.88
CA ALA A 59 8.45 -20.96 -13.12
C ALA A 59 8.31 -20.67 -11.62
N SER A 60 9.19 -19.86 -11.04
CA SER A 60 9.13 -19.47 -9.63
C SER A 60 7.92 -18.59 -9.32
N LEU A 61 7.53 -17.70 -10.22
CA LEU A 61 6.32 -16.89 -10.05
C LEU A 61 5.08 -17.77 -9.98
N TYR A 62 4.94 -18.67 -10.96
CA TYR A 62 3.77 -19.56 -10.98
C TYR A 62 3.73 -20.51 -9.79
N SER A 63 4.90 -20.95 -9.29
CA SER A 63 5.00 -21.77 -8.07
C SER A 63 4.64 -21.00 -6.81
N LEU A 64 4.98 -19.68 -6.73
CA LEU A 64 4.82 -18.86 -5.53
C LEU A 64 3.47 -18.13 -5.46
N PHE A 65 2.94 -17.69 -6.58
CA PHE A 65 1.72 -16.89 -6.66
C PHE A 65 0.63 -17.52 -7.53
N GLY A 66 0.97 -18.39 -8.46
CA GLY A 66 0.02 -19.02 -9.38
C GLY A 66 -0.29 -18.18 -10.63
N SER A 67 -0.49 -16.86 -10.50
CA SER A 67 -0.81 -15.96 -11.61
C SER A 67 -0.35 -14.53 -11.35
N LYS A 68 -0.48 -13.66 -12.37
CA LYS A 68 -0.31 -12.20 -12.22
C LYS A 68 -1.36 -11.64 -11.27
N ASP A 69 -2.61 -12.06 -11.39
CA ASP A 69 -3.70 -11.52 -10.56
C ASP A 69 -3.52 -11.88 -9.08
N LYS A 70 -3.03 -13.09 -8.79
CA LYS A 70 -2.66 -13.46 -7.41
C LYS A 70 -1.47 -12.65 -6.87
N LEU A 71 -0.53 -12.25 -7.73
CA LEU A 71 0.52 -11.30 -7.35
C LEU A 71 -0.05 -9.90 -7.10
N VAL A 72 -1.06 -9.47 -7.87
CA VAL A 72 -1.76 -8.19 -7.63
C VAL A 72 -2.51 -8.22 -6.30
N ILE A 73 -3.17 -9.32 -5.96
CA ILE A 73 -3.83 -9.49 -4.67
C ILE A 73 -2.80 -9.37 -3.54
N ALA A 74 -1.69 -10.10 -3.63
CA ALA A 74 -0.61 -10.03 -2.63
C ALA A 74 -0.01 -8.62 -2.50
N TYR A 75 0.09 -7.87 -3.60
CA TYR A 75 0.50 -6.47 -3.61
C TYR A 75 -0.47 -5.58 -2.82
N LEU A 76 -1.78 -5.73 -3.04
CA LEU A 76 -2.79 -4.93 -2.35
C LEU A 76 -2.87 -5.30 -0.86
N GLU A 77 -2.75 -6.58 -0.53
CA GLU A 77 -2.72 -7.06 0.86
C GLU A 77 -1.49 -6.52 1.63
N ASP A 78 -0.31 -6.56 1.03
CA ASP A 78 0.93 -6.01 1.61
C ASP A 78 0.84 -4.49 1.83
N LEU A 79 0.24 -3.76 0.88
CA LEU A 79 -0.03 -2.34 1.04
C LEU A 79 -1.02 -2.06 2.17
N ASP A 80 -2.09 -2.84 2.28
CA ASP A 80 -3.10 -2.70 3.32
C ASP A 80 -2.51 -2.95 4.71
N GLU A 81 -1.76 -4.04 4.87
CA GLU A 81 -1.08 -4.38 6.12
C GLU A 81 -0.12 -3.24 6.56
N LYS A 82 0.73 -2.78 5.66
CA LYS A 82 1.67 -1.68 5.94
C LYS A 82 0.96 -0.39 6.28
N TRP A 83 -0.12 -0.08 5.55
CA TRP A 83 -0.88 1.14 5.77
C TRP A 83 -1.57 1.14 7.13
N ARG A 84 -2.21 0.02 7.49
CA ARG A 84 -2.84 -0.17 8.81
C ARG A 84 -1.83 -0.07 9.94
N ALA A 85 -0.70 -0.74 9.81
CA ALA A 85 0.38 -0.71 10.80
C ALA A 85 0.94 0.71 10.99
N ALA A 86 1.15 1.44 9.90
CA ALA A 86 1.64 2.83 9.95
C ALA A 86 0.62 3.76 10.63
N TRP A 87 -0.68 3.62 10.32
CA TRP A 87 -1.73 4.38 10.98
C TRP A 87 -1.80 4.03 12.47
N GLN A 88 -1.78 2.74 12.81
CA GLN A 88 -1.86 2.29 14.20
C GLN A 88 -0.70 2.83 15.04
N ALA A 89 0.54 2.73 14.55
CA ALA A 89 1.71 3.27 15.22
C ALA A 89 1.60 4.79 15.46
N ARG A 90 0.99 5.53 14.51
CA ARG A 90 0.71 6.96 14.67
C ARG A 90 -0.39 7.21 15.70
N ALA A 91 -1.47 6.44 15.67
CA ALA A 91 -2.61 6.57 16.56
C ALA A 91 -2.30 6.21 18.02
N GLU A 92 -1.35 5.30 18.27
CA GLU A 92 -0.87 4.94 19.62
C GLU A 92 -0.20 6.12 20.35
N ALA A 93 0.32 7.10 19.62
CA ALA A 93 0.94 8.30 20.18
C ALA A 93 -0.05 9.47 20.41
N LEU A 94 -1.35 9.25 20.16
CA LEU A 94 -2.42 10.26 20.23
C LEU A 94 -3.42 9.90 21.33
N ASP A 95 -3.91 10.92 22.04
CA ASP A 95 -4.75 10.72 23.21
C ASP A 95 -6.24 10.69 22.85
N THR A 96 -6.68 11.52 21.89
CA THR A 96 -8.11 11.73 21.61
C THR A 96 -8.58 11.02 20.35
N PRO A 97 -9.86 10.60 20.29
CA PRO A 97 -10.44 10.04 19.05
C PRO A 97 -10.35 11.00 17.87
N GLU A 98 -10.51 12.30 18.08
CA GLU A 98 -10.41 13.35 17.07
C GLU A 98 -9.02 13.36 16.41
N GLU A 99 -7.96 13.35 17.22
CA GLU A 99 -6.58 13.30 16.73
C GLU A 99 -6.31 12.02 15.94
N LYS A 100 -6.83 10.87 16.40
CA LYS A 100 -6.72 9.59 15.71
C LYS A 100 -7.46 9.59 14.37
N ILE A 101 -8.61 10.27 14.28
CA ILE A 101 -9.33 10.48 13.01
C ILE A 101 -8.49 11.33 12.06
N LEU A 102 -7.93 12.45 12.53
CA LEU A 102 -7.11 13.31 11.69
C LEU A 102 -5.83 12.62 11.22
N ALA A 103 -5.30 11.66 11.99
CA ALA A 103 -4.14 10.87 11.60
C ALA A 103 -4.32 10.08 10.29
N PHE A 104 -5.56 9.75 9.87
CA PHE A 104 -5.83 9.16 8.54
C PHE A 104 -5.47 10.13 7.41
N PHE A 105 -5.77 11.40 7.59
CA PHE A 105 -5.44 12.45 6.61
C PHE A 105 -3.96 12.79 6.65
N ASP A 106 -3.38 12.90 7.86
CA ASP A 106 -1.96 13.17 8.06
C ASP A 106 -1.09 12.09 7.42
N GLN A 107 -1.50 10.82 7.49
CA GLN A 107 -0.81 9.74 6.81
C GLN A 107 -0.90 9.88 5.29
N CYS A 108 -2.08 10.15 4.74
CA CYS A 108 -2.24 10.39 3.30
C CYS A 108 -1.36 11.56 2.84
N ILE A 109 -1.32 12.66 3.59
CA ILE A 109 -0.48 13.84 3.29
C ILE A 109 1.00 13.47 3.29
N ALA A 110 1.45 12.69 4.29
CA ALA A 110 2.86 12.29 4.41
C ALA A 110 3.33 11.36 3.28
N GLU A 111 2.45 10.50 2.76
CA GLU A 111 2.78 9.52 1.74
C GLU A 111 2.87 10.10 0.31
N GLN A 112 2.02 11.10 -0.04
CA GLN A 112 1.87 11.55 -1.43
C GLN A 112 3.15 12.07 -2.09
N PRO A 113 4.03 12.86 -1.43
CA PRO A 113 5.27 13.31 -2.07
C PRO A 113 6.20 12.16 -2.47
N GLY A 114 6.29 11.11 -1.64
CA GLY A 114 7.09 9.92 -1.92
C GLY A 114 6.54 9.04 -3.05
N MET A 115 5.27 9.24 -3.42
CA MET A 115 4.56 8.51 -4.47
C MET A 115 4.33 9.34 -5.74
N ASP A 116 4.99 10.47 -5.89
CA ASP A 116 4.72 11.43 -6.99
C ASP A 116 3.23 11.73 -7.16
N PHE A 117 2.52 11.90 -6.05
CA PHE A 117 1.08 12.23 -6.03
C PHE A 117 0.23 11.26 -6.87
N ARG A 118 0.47 9.94 -6.73
CA ARG A 118 -0.31 8.90 -7.43
C ARG A 118 -1.71 8.67 -6.85
N GLY A 119 -2.05 9.34 -5.73
CA GLY A 119 -3.32 9.17 -5.04
C GLY A 119 -3.39 7.85 -4.28
N SER A 120 -4.58 7.26 -4.19
CA SER A 120 -4.78 5.98 -3.52
C SER A 120 -4.49 4.80 -4.44
N HIS A 121 -3.62 3.87 -4.00
CA HIS A 121 -3.39 2.59 -4.67
C HIS A 121 -4.69 1.81 -4.87
N PHE A 122 -5.58 1.81 -3.86
CA PHE A 122 -6.85 1.09 -3.89
C PHE A 122 -7.85 1.73 -4.85
N GLN A 123 -7.92 3.07 -4.95
CA GLN A 123 -8.74 3.75 -5.96
C GLN A 123 -8.21 3.48 -7.37
N ASN A 124 -6.89 3.45 -7.54
CA ASN A 124 -6.27 3.13 -8.82
C ASN A 124 -6.61 1.69 -9.23
N ALA A 125 -6.43 0.71 -8.32
CA ALA A 125 -6.82 -0.67 -8.58
C ALA A 125 -8.32 -0.81 -8.89
N ALA A 126 -9.20 -0.11 -8.14
CA ALA A 126 -10.64 -0.10 -8.43
C ALA A 126 -10.96 0.42 -9.84
N SER A 127 -10.22 1.43 -10.30
CA SER A 127 -10.39 2.02 -11.64
C SER A 127 -9.88 1.10 -12.75
N GLU A 128 -8.86 0.30 -12.47
CA GLU A 128 -8.31 -0.67 -13.42
C GLU A 128 -9.15 -1.95 -13.52
N TYR A 129 -9.93 -2.28 -12.49
CA TYR A 129 -10.84 -3.44 -12.42
C TYR A 129 -12.30 -3.00 -12.17
N PRO A 130 -12.89 -2.18 -13.05
CA PRO A 130 -14.25 -1.66 -12.83
C PRO A 130 -15.33 -2.75 -12.93
N ASN A 131 -15.13 -3.73 -13.82
CA ASN A 131 -16.04 -4.84 -14.09
C ASN A 131 -15.22 -6.14 -14.10
N PRO A 132 -15.04 -6.81 -12.96
CA PRO A 132 -14.29 -8.05 -12.89
C PRO A 132 -14.95 -9.11 -13.75
N ALA A 133 -14.16 -9.80 -14.59
CA ALA A 133 -14.61 -10.83 -15.51
C ALA A 133 -14.20 -12.24 -15.08
N THR A 134 -13.32 -12.35 -14.08
CA THR A 134 -12.81 -13.60 -13.54
C THR A 134 -12.87 -13.59 -12.02
N GLU A 135 -12.86 -14.77 -11.41
CA GLU A 135 -12.79 -14.93 -9.94
C GLU A 135 -11.58 -14.18 -9.33
N SER A 136 -10.42 -14.25 -9.99
CA SER A 136 -9.23 -13.52 -9.52
C SER A 136 -9.39 -12.00 -9.58
N GLU A 137 -10.08 -11.46 -10.57
CA GLU A 137 -10.42 -10.04 -10.65
C GLU A 137 -11.45 -9.64 -9.57
N GLU A 138 -12.39 -10.52 -9.24
CA GLU A 138 -13.30 -10.34 -8.11
C GLU A 138 -12.54 -10.31 -6.78
N GLU A 139 -11.55 -11.18 -6.59
CA GLU A 139 -10.68 -11.13 -5.41
C GLU A 139 -9.86 -9.84 -5.32
N ILE A 140 -9.35 -9.31 -6.44
CA ILE A 140 -8.69 -7.98 -6.48
C ILE A 140 -9.66 -6.89 -6.01
N ARG A 141 -10.91 -6.92 -6.49
CA ARG A 141 -11.95 -5.99 -6.04
C ARG A 141 -12.28 -6.17 -4.56
N ALA A 142 -12.32 -7.39 -4.07
CA ALA A 142 -12.55 -7.70 -2.66
C ALA A 142 -11.44 -7.13 -1.77
N ALA A 143 -10.16 -7.20 -2.16
CA ALA A 143 -9.06 -6.59 -1.45
C ALA A 143 -9.21 -5.05 -1.33
N VAL A 144 -9.64 -4.39 -2.42
CA VAL A 144 -9.95 -2.95 -2.41
C VAL A 144 -11.08 -2.62 -1.45
N VAL A 145 -12.18 -3.38 -1.50
CA VAL A 145 -13.35 -3.20 -0.63
C VAL A 145 -12.99 -3.44 0.84
N SER A 146 -12.16 -4.45 1.12
CA SER A 146 -11.69 -4.77 2.48
C SER A 146 -10.90 -3.62 3.11
N HIS A 147 -9.95 -3.03 2.37
CA HIS A 147 -9.23 -1.84 2.84
C HIS A 147 -10.20 -0.70 3.15
N ARG A 148 -11.11 -0.40 2.22
CA ARG A 148 -12.08 0.70 2.38
C ARG A 148 -13.00 0.48 3.57
N ALA A 149 -13.49 -0.74 3.76
CA ALA A 149 -14.35 -1.11 4.88
C ALA A 149 -13.62 -0.94 6.22
N TRP A 150 -12.37 -1.40 6.31
CA TRP A 150 -11.57 -1.22 7.52
C TRP A 150 -11.38 0.26 7.90
N VAL A 151 -11.07 1.14 6.94
CA VAL A 151 -10.95 2.58 7.20
C VAL A 151 -12.28 3.15 7.72
N TRP A 152 -13.39 2.80 7.06
CA TRP A 152 -14.72 3.25 7.46
C TRP A 152 -15.11 2.78 8.86
N ASP A 153 -14.92 1.48 9.16
CA ASP A 153 -15.22 0.89 10.46
C ASP A 153 -14.42 1.58 11.56
N ARG A 154 -13.12 1.80 11.33
CA ARG A 154 -12.27 2.46 12.32
C ARG A 154 -12.69 3.93 12.56
N LEU A 155 -13.01 4.68 11.50
CA LEU A 155 -13.54 6.04 11.65
C LEU A 155 -14.85 6.06 12.44
N ARG A 156 -15.76 5.13 12.14
CA ARG A 156 -17.05 5.01 12.85
C ARG A 156 -16.85 4.65 14.32
N GLU A 157 -15.93 3.75 14.64
CA GLU A 157 -15.60 3.39 16.04
C GLU A 157 -15.08 4.60 16.82
N LEU A 158 -14.10 5.33 16.25
CA LEU A 158 -13.56 6.54 16.89
C LEU A 158 -14.62 7.64 17.08
N LEU A 159 -15.52 7.80 16.13
CA LEU A 159 -16.65 8.71 16.25
C LEU A 159 -17.64 8.27 17.34
N ALA A 160 -17.86 6.97 17.52
CA ALA A 160 -18.68 6.43 18.58
C ALA A 160 -18.02 6.61 19.96
N GLU A 161 -16.71 6.48 20.08
CA GLU A 161 -15.96 6.74 21.32
C GLU A 161 -16.14 8.19 21.81
N LYS A 162 -16.32 9.16 20.91
CA LYS A 162 -16.65 10.55 21.25
C LYS A 162 -18.14 10.84 21.39
N GLU A 163 -18.98 9.81 21.50
CA GLU A 163 -20.43 9.91 21.66
C GLU A 163 -21.16 10.66 20.50
N CYS A 164 -20.61 10.56 19.27
CA CYS A 164 -21.24 11.16 18.11
C CYS A 164 -22.53 10.43 17.72
N ASN A 165 -23.67 11.09 17.84
CA ASN A 165 -24.99 10.51 17.54
C ASN A 165 -25.16 10.12 16.06
N GLN A 166 -24.33 10.66 15.16
CA GLN A 166 -24.36 10.41 13.71
C GLN A 166 -23.06 9.77 13.21
N ALA A 167 -22.44 8.88 14.00
CA ALA A 167 -21.13 8.31 13.71
C ALA A 167 -21.03 7.72 12.28
N SER A 168 -22.05 6.99 11.81
CA SER A 168 -22.05 6.41 10.46
C SER A 168 -22.10 7.47 9.35
N LEU A 169 -22.90 8.54 9.54
CA LEU A 169 -22.97 9.64 8.56
C LEU A 169 -21.65 10.39 8.51
N HIS A 170 -21.06 10.72 9.66
CA HIS A 170 -19.79 11.43 9.74
C HIS A 170 -18.64 10.56 9.20
N ALA A 171 -18.65 9.23 9.45
CA ALA A 171 -17.68 8.32 8.82
C ALA A 171 -17.78 8.37 7.28
N ASN A 172 -18.99 8.37 6.72
CA ASN A 172 -19.18 8.54 5.27
C ASN A 172 -18.64 9.88 4.76
N MET A 173 -18.88 10.98 5.49
CA MET A 173 -18.35 12.30 5.13
C MET A 173 -16.81 12.32 5.14
N LEU A 174 -16.19 11.77 6.18
CA LEU A 174 -14.73 11.64 6.30
C LEU A 174 -14.14 10.80 5.17
N MET A 175 -14.80 9.70 4.79
CA MET A 175 -14.41 8.91 3.62
C MET A 175 -14.47 9.72 2.33
N LEU A 176 -15.52 10.51 2.11
CA LEU A 176 -15.65 11.38 0.93
C LEU A 176 -14.56 12.46 0.91
N TYR A 177 -14.24 13.08 2.06
CA TYR A 177 -13.15 14.05 2.15
C TYR A 177 -11.80 13.42 1.81
N ARG A 178 -11.50 12.25 2.40
CA ARG A 178 -10.27 11.52 2.12
C ARG A 178 -10.17 11.13 0.63
N ASP A 179 -11.21 10.54 0.09
CA ASP A 179 -11.23 10.08 -1.30
C ASP A 179 -11.09 11.26 -2.28
N GLY A 180 -11.81 12.37 -2.04
CA GLY A 180 -11.72 13.59 -2.82
C GLY A 180 -10.35 14.26 -2.70
N GLY A 181 -9.78 14.31 -1.49
CA GLY A 181 -8.44 14.84 -1.24
C GLY A 181 -7.35 14.07 -1.98
N LEU A 182 -7.41 12.73 -1.95
CA LEU A 182 -6.45 11.86 -2.68
C LEU A 182 -6.58 11.99 -4.19
N ALA A 183 -7.81 12.03 -4.71
CA ALA A 183 -8.07 12.24 -6.14
C ALA A 183 -7.63 13.64 -6.59
N GLY A 184 -7.92 14.67 -5.80
CA GLY A 184 -7.50 16.05 -6.06
C GLY A 184 -5.98 16.18 -6.07
N ALA A 185 -5.29 15.65 -5.06
CA ALA A 185 -3.83 15.68 -4.99
C ALA A 185 -3.17 14.99 -6.20
N LYS A 186 -3.76 13.88 -6.68
CA LYS A 186 -3.31 13.20 -7.91
C LYS A 186 -3.46 14.09 -9.15
N MET A 187 -4.55 14.84 -9.25
CA MET A 187 -4.82 15.71 -10.42
C MET A 187 -3.96 16.98 -10.41
N SER A 188 -3.81 17.62 -9.25
CA SER A 188 -3.08 18.90 -9.13
C SER A 188 -1.57 18.72 -8.93
N LYS A 189 -1.13 17.51 -8.55
CA LYS A 189 0.25 17.20 -8.18
C LYS A 189 0.76 18.05 -7.00
N ASP A 190 -0.13 18.36 -6.05
CA ASP A 190 0.19 19.08 -4.82
C ASP A 190 -0.66 18.59 -3.64
N LEU A 191 -0.35 19.05 -2.43
CA LEU A 191 -1.01 18.65 -1.18
C LEU A 191 -2.28 19.44 -0.85
N THR A 192 -2.56 20.54 -1.54
CA THR A 192 -3.67 21.46 -1.21
C THR A 192 -5.02 20.73 -1.05
N PRO A 193 -5.43 19.81 -1.98
CA PRO A 193 -6.70 19.10 -1.83
C PRO A 193 -6.75 18.22 -0.55
N LEU A 194 -5.64 17.55 -0.19
CA LEU A 194 -5.58 16.74 1.03
C LEU A 194 -5.55 17.60 2.30
N GLN A 195 -4.85 18.72 2.28
CA GLN A 195 -4.85 19.69 3.39
C GLN A 195 -6.25 20.26 3.62
N THR A 196 -6.94 20.64 2.53
CA THR A 196 -8.35 21.10 2.59
C THR A 196 -9.25 19.99 3.15
N ALA A 197 -9.11 18.76 2.69
CA ALA A 197 -9.87 17.61 3.19
C ALA A 197 -9.64 17.38 4.69
N ARG A 198 -8.39 17.52 5.15
CA ARG A 198 -8.03 17.43 6.58
C ARG A 198 -8.65 18.56 7.41
N ASP A 199 -8.66 19.79 6.88
CA ASP A 199 -9.28 20.92 7.57
C ASP A 199 -10.79 20.75 7.70
N LEU A 200 -11.47 20.30 6.65
CA LEU A 200 -12.89 19.95 6.68
C LEU A 200 -13.16 18.80 7.68
N ALA A 201 -12.29 17.81 7.72
CA ALA A 201 -12.38 16.71 8.69
C ALA A 201 -12.23 17.23 10.12
N ARG A 202 -11.26 18.12 10.38
CA ARG A 202 -11.08 18.77 11.68
C ARG A 202 -12.35 19.53 12.09
N ASP A 203 -12.89 20.35 11.21
CA ASP A 203 -14.08 21.13 11.52
C ASP A 203 -15.28 20.22 11.83
N LEU A 204 -15.44 19.11 11.10
CA LEU A 204 -16.47 18.11 11.35
C LEU A 204 -16.30 17.44 12.72
N VAL A 205 -15.08 16.98 13.06
CA VAL A 205 -14.88 16.19 14.30
C VAL A 205 -14.83 17.04 15.56
N TYR A 206 -14.51 18.33 15.46
CA TYR A 206 -14.54 19.26 16.61
C TYR A 206 -15.83 20.09 16.68
N ALA A 207 -16.74 19.96 15.73
CA ALA A 207 -18.06 20.60 15.84
C ALA A 207 -18.78 20.12 17.12
N ARG A 208 -19.35 21.06 17.86
CA ARG A 208 -20.22 20.75 19.00
C ARG A 208 -21.61 20.39 18.44
N HIS A 209 -22.01 19.17 18.64
CA HIS A 209 -23.35 18.65 18.26
C HIS A 209 -24.26 18.56 19.48
#